data_1a3a6d4560688d7e5e79df6b5e85b4f6
#
_entry.id   1a3a6d4560688d7e5e79df6b5e85b4f6
#
_cell.length_a   1.000
_cell.length_b   1.000
_cell.length_c   1.000
_cell.angle_alpha   90.00
_cell.angle_beta   90.00
_cell.angle_gamma   90.00
#
_symmetry.space_group_name_H-M   'P 1'
#
loop_
_entity.id
_entity.type
_entity.pdbx_description
1 polymer ?
#
loop_
_entity_poly.entity_id
_entity_poly.type
_entity_poly.pdbx_seq_one_letter_code
_entity_poly.pdbx_strand_id
1 'polypeptide(L)'
;MPNNSQLNLKVVAEVARALGDLNNEVVYIGGAVISIYATEPGADLPRMTEDIDVCVQVSTFSQMEALREQLATKQIYPDPEGTHMYRYTHKGILIDFIPFEETAFGPTNSWLKPGFDKAYKTTIDGIEIAVLPVSIFLATKWEAYNSRGSDPRYSHDFEDIIYVLDNNLDVVQNVNEASAAVQKTLKEMSSFILDHPNSSEIIECHINQRTAMERGAFIQEKLQNILMI
;
A
#
# COMPACT_ATOMS: atom_id res chain seq x y z
N MET A 1 12.23 -15.72 -16.19
CA MET A 1 12.71 -14.69 -15.26
C MET A 1 11.60 -14.44 -14.25
N PRO A 2 11.89 -14.18 -12.97
CA PRO A 2 10.85 -13.80 -12.03
C PRO A 2 10.16 -12.51 -12.50
N ASN A 3 8.85 -12.40 -12.32
CA ASN A 3 8.09 -11.20 -12.67
C ASN A 3 8.13 -10.16 -11.52
N ASN A 4 7.70 -8.93 -11.75
CA ASN A 4 7.76 -7.84 -10.78
C ASN A 4 7.03 -8.19 -9.45
N SER A 5 5.87 -8.85 -9.52
CA SER A 5 5.14 -9.31 -8.33
C SER A 5 6.01 -10.26 -7.49
N GLN A 6 6.63 -11.25 -8.12
CA GLN A 6 7.52 -12.20 -7.43
C GLN A 6 8.77 -11.52 -6.88
N LEU A 7 9.30 -10.51 -7.58
CA LEU A 7 10.47 -9.75 -7.11
C LEU A 7 10.12 -8.91 -5.88
N ASN A 8 9.04 -8.14 -5.93
CA ASN A 8 8.59 -7.32 -4.79
C ASN A 8 8.33 -8.20 -3.56
N LEU A 9 7.55 -9.28 -3.69
CA LEU A 9 7.23 -10.16 -2.56
C LEU A 9 8.45 -10.94 -2.03
N LYS A 10 9.44 -11.28 -2.87
CA LYS A 10 10.70 -11.86 -2.39
C LYS A 10 11.49 -10.88 -1.53
N VAL A 11 11.55 -9.61 -1.93
CA VAL A 11 12.22 -8.57 -1.14
C VAL A 11 11.48 -8.35 0.19
N VAL A 12 10.14 -8.30 0.18
CA VAL A 12 9.33 -8.24 1.42
C VAL A 12 9.63 -9.44 2.32
N ALA A 13 9.68 -10.66 1.77
CA ALA A 13 10.00 -11.87 2.53
C ALA A 13 11.43 -11.85 3.11
N GLU A 14 12.40 -11.27 2.41
CA GLU A 14 13.76 -11.08 2.91
C GLU A 14 13.78 -10.12 4.11
N VAL A 15 13.07 -8.99 4.01
CA VAL A 15 12.92 -8.05 5.13
C VAL A 15 12.22 -8.71 6.32
N ALA A 16 11.14 -9.46 6.10
CA ALA A 16 10.43 -10.17 7.15
C ALA A 16 11.33 -11.19 7.88
N ARG A 17 12.17 -11.93 7.15
CA ARG A 17 13.18 -12.83 7.75
C ARG A 17 14.22 -12.06 8.55
N ALA A 18 14.69 -10.92 8.04
CA ALA A 18 15.67 -10.10 8.74
C ALA A 18 15.12 -9.53 10.05
N LEU A 19 13.85 -9.11 10.06
CA LEU A 19 13.16 -8.63 11.26
C LEU A 19 13.00 -9.71 12.33
N GLY A 20 12.87 -10.99 11.95
CA GLY A 20 12.68 -12.08 12.91
C GLY A 20 11.45 -11.87 13.79
N ASP A 21 11.60 -11.82 15.12
CA ASP A 21 10.48 -11.65 16.05
C ASP A 21 9.76 -10.29 15.88
N LEU A 22 10.51 -9.23 15.49
CA LEU A 22 9.91 -7.91 15.21
C LEU A 22 8.91 -7.94 14.06
N ASN A 23 8.99 -8.93 13.17
CA ASN A 23 8.03 -9.10 12.08
C ASN A 23 6.58 -9.29 12.57
N ASN A 24 6.38 -9.74 13.82
CA ASN A 24 5.05 -9.86 14.43
C ASN A 24 4.49 -8.54 14.98
N GLU A 25 5.31 -7.51 15.04
CA GLU A 25 4.98 -6.20 15.60
C GLU A 25 4.77 -5.13 14.52
N VAL A 26 4.82 -5.52 13.25
CA VAL A 26 4.77 -4.61 12.12
C VAL A 26 3.69 -5.01 11.11
N VAL A 27 3.26 -4.04 10.29
CA VAL A 27 2.33 -4.27 9.18
C VAL A 27 2.99 -3.75 7.89
N TYR A 28 3.08 -4.61 6.88
CA TYR A 28 3.59 -4.22 5.57
C TYR A 28 2.54 -3.44 4.79
N ILE A 29 2.95 -2.32 4.24
CA ILE A 29 2.11 -1.38 3.52
C ILE A 29 2.77 -0.98 2.19
N GLY A 30 2.21 -0.03 1.47
CA GLY A 30 2.83 0.51 0.27
C GLY A 30 2.76 -0.41 -0.96
N GLY A 31 3.48 -0.01 -2.01
CA GLY A 31 3.44 -0.68 -3.32
C GLY A 31 4.04 -2.07 -3.35
N ALA A 32 4.97 -2.40 -2.43
CA ALA A 32 5.66 -3.69 -2.42
C ALA A 32 4.74 -4.89 -2.16
N VAL A 33 3.63 -4.68 -1.44
CA VAL A 33 2.65 -5.72 -1.09
C VAL A 33 1.39 -5.70 -1.95
N ILE A 34 1.30 -4.81 -2.93
CA ILE A 34 0.08 -4.57 -3.71
C ILE A 34 -0.44 -5.82 -4.42
N SER A 35 0.45 -6.70 -4.89
CA SER A 35 0.07 -7.94 -5.57
C SER A 35 -0.65 -8.95 -4.67
N ILE A 36 -0.60 -8.78 -3.34
CA ILE A 36 -1.37 -9.60 -2.38
C ILE A 36 -2.88 -9.34 -2.54
N TYR A 37 -3.25 -8.15 -2.98
CA TYR A 37 -4.64 -7.77 -3.18
C TYR A 37 -5.21 -8.19 -4.53
N ALA A 38 -4.40 -8.69 -5.45
CA ALA A 38 -4.85 -9.21 -6.73
C ALA A 38 -5.47 -10.60 -6.54
N THR A 39 -6.79 -10.72 -6.73
CA THR A 39 -7.54 -11.99 -6.63
C THR A 39 -7.87 -12.58 -8.00
N GLU A 40 -7.69 -11.81 -9.07
CA GLU A 40 -7.88 -12.28 -10.44
C GLU A 40 -6.71 -13.18 -10.87
N PRO A 41 -6.98 -14.42 -11.37
CA PRO A 41 -5.92 -15.34 -11.78
C PRO A 41 -5.03 -14.81 -12.92
N GLY A 42 -5.56 -13.90 -13.73
CA GLY A 42 -4.87 -13.27 -14.85
C GLY A 42 -4.34 -11.87 -14.55
N ALA A 43 -4.19 -11.52 -13.28
CA ALA A 43 -3.77 -10.18 -12.86
C ALA A 43 -2.50 -9.71 -13.57
N ASP A 44 -2.51 -8.45 -14.01
CA ASP A 44 -1.33 -7.78 -14.56
C ASP A 44 -0.23 -7.65 -13.49
N LEU A 45 0.99 -7.46 -13.94
CA LEU A 45 2.12 -7.28 -13.03
C LEU A 45 2.10 -5.87 -12.44
N PRO A 46 2.27 -5.73 -11.11
CA PRO A 46 2.40 -4.40 -10.51
C PRO A 46 3.72 -3.74 -10.93
N ARG A 47 3.81 -2.44 -10.73
CA ARG A 47 5.07 -1.72 -10.87
C ARG A 47 6.14 -2.27 -9.91
N MET A 48 7.39 -2.07 -10.25
CA MET A 48 8.49 -2.28 -9.31
C MET A 48 8.49 -1.18 -8.24
N THR A 49 8.86 -1.54 -7.02
CA THR A 49 9.08 -0.59 -5.92
C THR A 49 10.56 -0.57 -5.54
N GLU A 50 11.05 0.59 -5.11
CA GLU A 50 12.44 0.77 -4.71
C GLU A 50 12.64 0.55 -3.21
N ASP A 51 11.57 0.64 -2.43
CA ASP A 51 11.56 0.56 -0.97
C ASP A 51 10.43 -0.36 -0.46
N ILE A 52 10.58 -0.74 0.79
CA ILE A 52 9.60 -1.52 1.54
C ILE A 52 9.05 -0.65 2.66
N ASP A 53 7.78 -0.34 2.61
CA ASP A 53 7.09 0.41 3.65
C ASP A 53 6.58 -0.52 4.75
N VAL A 54 6.95 -0.23 5.99
CA VAL A 54 6.58 -1.01 7.18
C VAL A 54 5.96 -0.08 8.22
N CYS A 55 4.72 -0.34 8.59
CA CYS A 55 4.00 0.42 9.61
C CYS A 55 4.35 -0.10 11.00
N VAL A 56 4.69 0.78 11.93
CA VAL A 56 5.17 0.46 13.28
C VAL A 56 4.44 1.25 14.37
N GLN A 57 4.33 0.64 15.55
CA GLN A 57 3.75 1.28 16.73
C GLN A 57 4.81 2.10 17.48
N VAL A 58 5.11 3.28 16.97
CA VAL A 58 6.07 4.22 17.57
C VAL A 58 5.43 5.59 17.64
N SER A 59 5.36 6.21 18.83
CA SER A 59 4.74 7.51 19.05
C SER A 59 5.71 8.55 19.63
N THR A 60 6.87 8.12 20.16
CA THR A 60 7.84 8.98 20.82
C THR A 60 9.27 8.77 20.31
N PHE A 61 10.14 9.77 20.50
CA PHE A 61 11.56 9.63 20.19
C PHE A 61 12.22 8.47 20.94
N SER A 62 11.87 8.25 22.21
CA SER A 62 12.42 7.14 23.00
C SER A 62 12.05 5.78 22.42
N GLN A 63 10.80 5.62 21.94
CA GLN A 63 10.37 4.38 21.27
C GLN A 63 11.08 4.19 19.93
N MET A 64 11.32 5.27 19.17
CA MET A 64 12.07 5.23 17.92
C MET A 64 13.53 4.81 18.17
N GLU A 65 14.19 5.34 19.21
CA GLU A 65 15.54 4.91 19.56
C GLU A 65 15.58 3.44 20.01
N ALA A 66 14.61 2.99 20.80
CA ALA A 66 14.51 1.58 21.18
C ALA A 66 14.31 0.68 19.94
N LEU A 67 13.46 1.06 18.99
CA LEU A 67 13.31 0.35 17.71
C LEU A 67 14.63 0.34 16.94
N ARG A 68 15.34 1.46 16.85
CA ARG A 68 16.63 1.58 16.19
C ARG A 68 17.68 0.63 16.78
N GLU A 69 17.75 0.54 18.11
CA GLU A 69 18.65 -0.41 18.79
C GLU A 69 18.30 -1.85 18.44
N GLN A 70 17.01 -2.20 18.44
CA GLN A 70 16.55 -3.55 18.06
C GLN A 70 16.87 -3.86 16.59
N LEU A 71 16.62 -2.93 15.66
CA LEU A 71 16.94 -3.07 14.24
C LEU A 71 18.44 -3.25 14.00
N ALA A 72 19.29 -2.54 14.75
CA ALA A 72 20.74 -2.70 14.66
C ALA A 72 21.20 -4.13 14.99
N THR A 73 20.55 -4.83 15.93
CA THR A 73 20.83 -6.25 16.22
C THR A 73 20.48 -7.17 15.05
N LYS A 74 19.62 -6.72 14.15
CA LYS A 74 19.18 -7.43 12.93
C LYS A 74 19.98 -7.01 11.68
N GLN A 75 21.02 -6.20 11.84
CA GLN A 75 21.79 -5.61 10.74
C GLN A 75 20.95 -4.73 9.82
N ILE A 76 19.95 -4.05 10.39
CA ILE A 76 19.15 -3.04 9.74
C ILE A 76 19.57 -1.69 10.33
N TYR A 77 20.14 -0.81 9.51
CA TYR A 77 20.75 0.43 9.96
C TYR A 77 20.10 1.64 9.30
N PRO A 78 20.10 2.81 9.94
CA PRO A 78 19.65 4.03 9.27
C PRO A 78 20.36 4.21 7.93
N ASP A 79 19.62 4.61 6.90
CA ASP A 79 20.18 4.89 5.59
C ASP A 79 21.03 6.18 5.68
N PRO A 80 22.35 6.13 5.39
CA PRO A 80 23.20 7.31 5.47
C PRO A 80 22.89 8.38 4.41
N GLU A 81 22.22 7.99 3.31
CA GLU A 81 21.76 8.88 2.25
C GLU A 81 20.27 9.24 2.39
N GLY A 82 19.60 8.67 3.39
CA GLY A 82 18.19 8.86 3.63
C GLY A 82 17.83 10.29 4.01
N THR A 83 16.81 10.84 3.36
CA THR A 83 16.28 12.18 3.67
C THR A 83 15.32 12.17 4.87
N HIS A 84 14.95 10.98 5.35
CA HIS A 84 13.98 10.78 6.42
C HIS A 84 14.55 9.91 7.54
N MET A 85 14.28 10.29 8.78
CA MET A 85 14.80 9.60 9.97
C MET A 85 14.23 8.19 10.18
N TYR A 86 13.19 7.81 9.46
CA TYR A 86 12.57 6.48 9.49
C TYR A 86 13.03 5.59 8.32
N ARG A 87 13.97 6.06 7.46
CA ARG A 87 14.55 5.27 6.38
C ARG A 87 15.77 4.48 6.86
N TYR A 88 15.72 3.19 6.63
CA TYR A 88 16.76 2.22 6.98
C TYR A 88 17.18 1.43 5.77
N THR A 89 18.30 0.73 5.90
CA THR A 89 18.79 -0.19 4.85
C THR A 89 19.22 -1.52 5.44
N HIS A 90 18.96 -2.60 4.68
CA HIS A 90 19.43 -3.94 4.95
C HIS A 90 19.93 -4.58 3.64
N LYS A 91 21.22 -4.86 3.52
CA LYS A 91 21.82 -5.44 2.29
C LYS A 91 21.44 -4.68 1.00
N GLY A 92 21.33 -3.38 1.06
CA GLY A 92 20.94 -2.54 -0.08
C GLY A 92 19.43 -2.46 -0.32
N ILE A 93 18.59 -3.10 0.48
CA ILE A 93 17.14 -2.93 0.48
C ILE A 93 16.80 -1.72 1.33
N LEU A 94 16.08 -0.75 0.77
CA LEU A 94 15.55 0.39 1.50
C LEU A 94 14.26 0.00 2.24
N ILE A 95 14.16 0.39 3.51
CA ILE A 95 13.03 0.06 4.38
C ILE A 95 12.60 1.31 5.12
N ASP A 96 11.34 1.72 4.95
CA ASP A 96 10.76 2.85 5.67
C ASP A 96 9.89 2.34 6.83
N PHE A 97 10.32 2.61 8.08
CA PHE A 97 9.56 2.28 9.29
C PHE A 97 8.64 3.45 9.66
N ILE A 98 7.42 3.43 9.14
CA ILE A 98 6.47 4.53 9.21
C ILE A 98 5.60 4.40 10.48
N PRO A 99 5.64 5.38 11.41
CA PRO A 99 4.75 5.41 12.55
C PRO A 99 3.28 5.48 12.12
N PHE A 100 2.40 4.73 12.77
CA PHE A 100 0.97 4.75 12.44
C PHE A 100 0.19 5.90 13.10
N GLU A 101 0.77 6.59 14.07
CA GLU A 101 0.18 7.77 14.69
C GLU A 101 0.99 9.03 14.36
N GLU A 102 0.31 10.17 14.36
CA GLU A 102 0.98 11.46 14.33
C GLU A 102 1.92 11.59 15.52
N THR A 103 3.15 11.94 15.27
CA THR A 103 4.21 11.99 16.26
C THR A 103 4.95 13.31 16.17
N ALA A 104 5.97 13.49 17.03
CA ALA A 104 6.93 14.58 16.90
C ALA A 104 7.69 14.58 15.55
N PHE A 105 7.56 13.52 14.76
CA PHE A 105 8.17 13.36 13.43
C PHE A 105 7.32 13.95 12.29
N GLY A 106 6.11 14.40 12.59
CA GLY A 106 5.18 14.99 11.64
C GLY A 106 3.90 14.18 11.43
N PRO A 107 3.02 14.67 10.54
CA PRO A 107 1.78 13.99 10.23
C PRO A 107 2.04 12.66 9.53
N THR A 108 1.21 11.68 9.84
CA THR A 108 1.18 10.39 9.16
C THR A 108 -0.17 10.21 8.46
N ASN A 109 -0.29 9.18 7.64
CA ASN A 109 -1.55 8.84 6.99
C ASN A 109 -2.58 8.37 8.03
N SER A 110 -3.76 8.99 8.04
CA SER A 110 -4.80 8.78 9.06
C SER A 110 -5.38 7.36 9.07
N TRP A 111 -5.20 6.60 8.00
CA TRP A 111 -5.67 5.22 7.86
C TRP A 111 -4.69 4.18 8.38
N LEU A 112 -3.44 4.55 8.71
CA LEU A 112 -2.44 3.59 9.19
C LEU A 112 -2.84 2.98 10.53
N LYS A 113 -3.29 3.79 11.50
CA LYS A 113 -3.72 3.27 12.81
C LYS A 113 -4.93 2.33 12.71
N PRO A 114 -6.06 2.73 12.10
CA PRO A 114 -7.19 1.81 11.89
C PRO A 114 -6.81 0.56 11.09
N GLY A 115 -5.87 0.70 10.17
CA GLY A 115 -5.36 -0.39 9.36
C GLY A 115 -4.49 -1.36 10.15
N PHE A 116 -3.61 -0.84 11.00
CA PHE A 116 -2.78 -1.64 11.90
C PHE A 116 -3.63 -2.51 12.83
N ASP A 117 -4.66 -1.92 13.43
CA ASP A 117 -5.58 -2.61 14.34
C ASP A 117 -6.41 -3.71 13.65
N LYS A 118 -6.58 -3.62 12.32
CA LYS A 118 -7.37 -4.57 11.49
C LYS A 118 -6.50 -5.40 10.55
N ALA A 119 -5.18 -5.31 10.67
CA ALA A 119 -4.26 -6.05 9.82
C ALA A 119 -4.52 -7.56 9.92
N TYR A 120 -4.38 -8.24 8.80
CA TYR A 120 -4.52 -9.68 8.74
C TYR A 120 -3.23 -10.33 8.26
N LYS A 121 -3.04 -11.60 8.62
CA LYS A 121 -1.86 -12.36 8.28
C LYS A 121 -2.03 -13.08 6.95
N THR A 122 -0.98 -13.07 6.16
CA THR A 122 -0.86 -13.83 4.91
C THR A 122 0.54 -14.43 4.80
N THR A 123 0.69 -15.46 3.98
CA THR A 123 1.98 -16.14 3.80
C THR A 123 2.55 -15.81 2.44
N ILE A 124 3.79 -15.31 2.41
CA ILE A 124 4.57 -15.08 1.20
C ILE A 124 5.92 -15.81 1.33
N ASP A 125 6.31 -16.53 0.30
CA ASP A 125 7.60 -17.24 0.27
C ASP A 125 7.91 -18.04 1.58
N GLY A 126 6.85 -18.64 2.16
CA GLY A 126 6.94 -19.46 3.38
C GLY A 126 7.08 -18.68 4.69
N ILE A 127 6.95 -17.35 4.68
CA ILE A 127 6.93 -16.52 5.87
C ILE A 127 5.59 -15.79 6.02
N GLU A 128 5.09 -15.71 7.25
CA GLU A 128 3.87 -15.00 7.57
C GLU A 128 4.17 -13.51 7.75
N ILE A 129 3.38 -12.65 7.12
CA ILE A 129 3.42 -11.20 7.27
C ILE A 129 2.01 -10.67 7.56
N ALA A 130 1.93 -9.50 8.19
CA ALA A 130 0.68 -8.78 8.37
C ALA A 130 0.55 -7.67 7.31
N VAL A 131 -0.66 -7.54 6.71
CA VAL A 131 -0.98 -6.50 5.72
C VAL A 131 -2.33 -5.86 6.02
N LEU A 132 -2.58 -4.67 5.49
CA LEU A 132 -3.86 -3.97 5.65
C LEU A 132 -5.01 -4.70 4.94
N PRO A 133 -6.26 -4.60 5.41
CA PRO A 133 -7.42 -4.91 4.59
C PRO A 133 -7.43 -4.05 3.31
N VAL A 134 -7.84 -4.62 2.18
CA VAL A 134 -7.77 -3.95 0.87
C VAL A 134 -8.53 -2.62 0.84
N SER A 135 -9.66 -2.51 1.51
CA SER A 135 -10.43 -1.27 1.62
C SER A 135 -9.67 -0.17 2.36
N ILE A 136 -8.91 -0.51 3.41
CA ILE A 136 -8.06 0.44 4.13
C ILE A 136 -6.81 0.75 3.30
N PHE A 137 -6.21 -0.22 2.62
CA PHE A 137 -5.10 0.03 1.68
C PHE A 137 -5.50 1.08 0.62
N LEU A 138 -6.67 0.94 0.01
CA LEU A 138 -7.18 1.95 -0.94
C LEU A 138 -7.36 3.32 -0.29
N ALA A 139 -7.86 3.39 0.94
CA ALA A 139 -7.99 4.64 1.67
C ALA A 139 -6.63 5.29 1.98
N THR A 140 -5.60 4.49 2.33
CA THR A 140 -4.22 5.02 2.50
C THR A 140 -3.68 5.60 1.21
N LYS A 141 -3.90 4.94 0.08
CA LYS A 141 -3.44 5.41 -1.23
C LYS A 141 -4.17 6.67 -1.68
N TRP A 142 -5.47 6.74 -1.43
CA TRP A 142 -6.27 7.92 -1.73
C TRP A 142 -5.82 9.14 -0.92
N GLU A 143 -5.58 8.99 0.38
CA GLU A 143 -5.06 10.08 1.21
C GLU A 143 -3.66 10.51 0.79
N ALA A 144 -2.77 9.57 0.46
CA ALA A 144 -1.42 9.86 -0.02
C ALA A 144 -1.46 10.63 -1.36
N TYR A 145 -2.31 10.22 -2.29
CA TYR A 145 -2.54 10.94 -3.55
C TYR A 145 -2.98 12.38 -3.30
N ASN A 146 -4.00 12.59 -2.46
CA ASN A 146 -4.51 13.92 -2.14
C ASN A 146 -3.45 14.81 -1.47
N SER A 147 -2.62 14.25 -0.60
CA SER A 147 -1.58 15.01 0.11
C SER A 147 -0.44 15.45 -0.81
N ARG A 148 -0.12 14.66 -1.83
CA ARG A 148 0.94 14.96 -2.79
C ARG A 148 0.51 15.89 -3.92
N GLY A 149 -0.80 15.94 -4.24
CA GLY A 149 -1.38 16.86 -5.22
C GLY A 149 -0.84 16.70 -6.64
N SER A 150 -0.49 15.48 -7.05
CA SER A 150 0.04 15.19 -8.37
C SER A 150 -1.07 14.96 -9.41
N ASP A 151 -0.71 15.10 -10.71
CA ASP A 151 -1.61 14.66 -11.78
C ASP A 151 -1.88 13.16 -11.67
N PRO A 152 -3.14 12.70 -11.73
CA PRO A 152 -3.50 11.27 -11.61
C PRO A 152 -2.73 10.37 -12.56
N ARG A 153 -2.43 10.85 -13.79
CA ARG A 153 -1.74 10.09 -14.84
C ARG A 153 -0.29 9.71 -14.50
N TYR A 154 0.33 10.42 -13.55
CA TYR A 154 1.73 10.23 -13.17
C TYR A 154 1.92 9.90 -11.70
N SER A 155 0.83 9.69 -10.97
CA SER A 155 0.84 9.37 -9.55
C SER A 155 0.98 7.86 -9.33
N HIS A 156 2.02 7.43 -8.65
CA HIS A 156 2.16 6.04 -8.23
C HIS A 156 1.07 5.60 -7.23
N ASP A 157 0.56 6.51 -6.39
CA ASP A 157 -0.54 6.17 -5.49
C ASP A 157 -1.83 5.95 -6.27
N PHE A 158 -2.06 6.74 -7.33
CA PHE A 158 -3.21 6.55 -8.21
C PHE A 158 -3.07 5.27 -9.07
N GLU A 159 -1.87 4.98 -9.57
CA GLU A 159 -1.53 3.72 -10.24
C GLU A 159 -1.85 2.51 -9.35
N ASP A 160 -1.46 2.57 -8.08
CA ASP A 160 -1.74 1.52 -7.10
C ASP A 160 -3.25 1.36 -6.85
N ILE A 161 -4.03 2.46 -6.81
CA ILE A 161 -5.50 2.42 -6.72
C ILE A 161 -6.09 1.71 -7.93
N ILE A 162 -5.70 2.11 -9.14
CA ILE A 162 -6.22 1.51 -10.38
C ILE A 162 -5.83 0.04 -10.46
N TYR A 163 -4.59 -0.33 -10.09
CA TYR A 163 -4.16 -1.71 -10.05
C TYR A 163 -5.07 -2.59 -9.18
N VAL A 164 -5.42 -2.14 -7.98
CA VAL A 164 -6.31 -2.89 -7.08
C VAL A 164 -7.73 -2.95 -7.64
N LEU A 165 -8.27 -1.84 -8.14
CA LEU A 165 -9.60 -1.82 -8.75
C LEU A 165 -9.68 -2.75 -9.96
N ASP A 166 -8.62 -2.85 -10.74
CA ASP A 166 -8.54 -3.71 -11.91
C ASP A 166 -8.47 -5.18 -11.53
N ASN A 167 -7.57 -5.56 -10.61
CA ASN A 167 -7.18 -6.94 -10.35
C ASN A 167 -7.79 -7.59 -9.10
N ASN A 168 -8.61 -6.86 -8.33
CA ASN A 168 -9.33 -7.42 -7.19
C ASN A 168 -10.81 -7.63 -7.55
N LEU A 169 -11.24 -8.88 -7.60
CA LEU A 169 -12.63 -9.26 -7.97
C LEU A 169 -13.64 -8.91 -6.86
N ASP A 170 -13.18 -8.89 -5.60
CA ASP A 170 -14.03 -8.74 -4.42
C ASP A 170 -14.00 -7.32 -3.83
N VAL A 171 -13.39 -6.35 -4.53
CA VAL A 171 -13.14 -5.01 -3.99
C VAL A 171 -14.44 -4.31 -3.54
N VAL A 172 -15.52 -4.40 -4.29
CA VAL A 172 -16.81 -3.80 -3.96
C VAL A 172 -17.38 -4.41 -2.68
N GLN A 173 -17.33 -5.74 -2.54
CA GLN A 173 -17.77 -6.44 -1.33
C GLN A 173 -16.90 -6.02 -0.13
N ASN A 174 -15.58 -5.99 -0.28
CA ASN A 174 -14.66 -5.57 0.78
C ASN A 174 -14.92 -4.13 1.25
N VAL A 175 -15.33 -3.23 0.34
CA VAL A 175 -15.74 -1.87 0.68
C VAL A 175 -17.08 -1.88 1.41
N ASN A 176 -18.04 -2.68 0.98
CA ASN A 176 -19.35 -2.80 1.63
C ASN A 176 -19.24 -3.32 3.08
N GLU A 177 -18.27 -4.19 3.35
CA GLU A 177 -18.00 -4.74 4.69
C GLU A 177 -17.12 -3.82 5.57
N ALA A 178 -16.59 -2.73 5.00
CA ALA A 178 -15.73 -1.80 5.70
C ALA A 178 -16.51 -0.87 6.65
N SER A 179 -15.80 -0.16 7.53
CA SER A 179 -16.41 0.85 8.38
C SER A 179 -17.01 2.01 7.59
N ALA A 180 -18.04 2.67 8.12
CA ALA A 180 -18.67 3.82 7.47
C ALA A 180 -17.67 4.94 7.09
N ALA A 181 -16.60 5.13 7.87
CA ALA A 181 -15.56 6.10 7.56
C ALA A 181 -14.77 5.70 6.31
N VAL A 182 -14.38 4.42 6.18
CA VAL A 182 -13.69 3.88 4.99
C VAL A 182 -14.61 3.96 3.77
N GLN A 183 -15.87 3.54 3.91
CA GLN A 183 -16.86 3.63 2.83
C GLN A 183 -17.01 5.07 2.31
N LYS A 184 -17.14 6.04 3.23
CA LYS A 184 -17.22 7.46 2.87
C LYS A 184 -16.01 7.91 2.05
N THR A 185 -14.80 7.61 2.51
CA THR A 185 -13.56 7.98 1.82
C THR A 185 -13.45 7.34 0.43
N LEU A 186 -13.85 6.07 0.30
CA LEU A 186 -13.78 5.38 -0.99
C LEU A 186 -14.91 5.82 -1.94
N LYS A 187 -16.04 6.29 -1.45
CA LYS A 187 -17.05 7.00 -2.26
C LYS A 187 -16.52 8.33 -2.78
N GLU A 188 -15.82 9.11 -1.94
CA GLU A 188 -15.17 10.36 -2.36
C GLU A 188 -14.13 10.09 -3.46
N MET A 189 -13.31 9.05 -3.30
CA MET A 189 -12.37 8.59 -4.33
C MET A 189 -13.08 8.21 -5.63
N SER A 190 -14.17 7.42 -5.52
CA SER A 190 -14.92 6.95 -6.68
C SER A 190 -15.59 8.11 -7.43
N SER A 191 -16.18 9.06 -6.71
CA SER A 191 -16.76 10.27 -7.31
C SER A 191 -15.69 11.10 -8.02
N PHE A 192 -14.54 11.34 -7.39
CA PHE A 192 -13.44 12.07 -8.01
C PHE A 192 -13.01 11.43 -9.34
N ILE A 193 -12.86 10.12 -9.38
CA ILE A 193 -12.40 9.40 -10.59
C ILE A 193 -13.47 9.47 -11.69
N LEU A 194 -14.74 9.22 -11.34
CA LEU A 194 -15.84 9.19 -12.32
C LEU A 194 -16.20 10.57 -12.84
N ASP A 195 -16.17 11.60 -11.99
CA ASP A 195 -16.53 12.97 -12.34
C ASP A 195 -15.36 13.74 -13.01
N HIS A 196 -14.16 13.15 -13.06
CA HIS A 196 -13.02 13.78 -13.69
C HIS A 196 -13.26 13.98 -15.21
N PRO A 197 -12.98 15.16 -15.78
CA PRO A 197 -13.20 15.44 -17.21
C PRO A 197 -12.55 14.42 -18.15
N ASN A 198 -11.42 13.81 -17.71
CA ASN A 198 -10.67 12.80 -18.46
C ASN A 198 -10.75 11.44 -17.73
N SER A 199 -11.91 11.07 -17.18
CA SER A 199 -12.08 9.84 -16.37
C SER A 199 -11.51 8.59 -17.05
N SER A 200 -11.85 8.34 -18.31
CA SER A 200 -11.31 7.19 -19.06
C SER A 200 -9.80 7.26 -19.20
N GLU A 201 -9.22 8.41 -19.51
CA GLU A 201 -7.77 8.57 -19.70
C GLU A 201 -6.99 8.29 -18.42
N ILE A 202 -7.43 8.83 -17.27
CA ILE A 202 -6.74 8.64 -15.98
C ILE A 202 -6.85 7.20 -15.45
N ILE A 203 -7.82 6.41 -15.93
CA ILE A 203 -7.92 4.99 -15.67
C ILE A 203 -7.04 4.21 -16.64
N GLU A 204 -7.23 4.42 -17.93
CA GLU A 204 -6.64 3.61 -18.99
C GLU A 204 -5.12 3.76 -19.10
N CYS A 205 -4.53 4.90 -18.68
CA CYS A 205 -3.08 5.08 -18.69
C CYS A 205 -2.33 4.16 -17.71
N HIS A 206 -3.01 3.59 -16.70
CA HIS A 206 -2.44 2.72 -15.68
C HIS A 206 -2.68 1.23 -15.92
N ILE A 207 -3.34 0.86 -17.01
CA ILE A 207 -3.65 -0.53 -17.34
C ILE A 207 -3.07 -0.91 -18.68
N ASN A 208 -3.04 -2.22 -18.98
CA ASN A 208 -2.51 -2.73 -20.21
C ASN A 208 -3.25 -2.17 -21.43
N GLN A 209 -2.55 -1.47 -22.29
CA GLN A 209 -3.10 -0.76 -23.46
C GLN A 209 -3.90 -1.65 -24.41
N ARG A 210 -3.62 -2.96 -24.45
CA ARG A 210 -4.34 -3.91 -25.32
C ARG A 210 -5.76 -4.21 -24.82
N THR A 211 -6.00 -4.08 -23.53
CA THR A 211 -7.28 -4.37 -22.87
C THR A 211 -7.86 -3.14 -22.19
N ALA A 212 -7.25 -1.97 -22.36
CA ALA A 212 -7.55 -0.75 -21.61
C ALA A 212 -9.03 -0.35 -21.67
N MET A 213 -9.63 -0.36 -22.87
CA MET A 213 -11.02 0.02 -23.04
C MET A 213 -12.00 -0.93 -22.29
N GLU A 214 -11.78 -2.24 -22.37
CA GLU A 214 -12.61 -3.24 -21.71
C GLU A 214 -12.41 -3.21 -20.19
N ARG A 215 -11.17 -3.27 -19.73
CA ARG A 215 -10.83 -3.24 -18.29
C ARG A 215 -11.19 -1.90 -17.65
N GLY A 216 -11.02 -0.78 -18.37
CA GLY A 216 -11.45 0.53 -17.92
C GLY A 216 -12.95 0.59 -17.65
N ALA A 217 -13.77 -0.02 -18.50
CA ALA A 217 -15.21 -0.11 -18.29
C ALA A 217 -15.57 -0.92 -17.03
N PHE A 218 -14.88 -2.04 -16.75
CA PHE A 218 -15.07 -2.80 -15.51
C PHE A 218 -14.65 -2.01 -14.26
N ILE A 219 -13.56 -1.23 -14.35
CA ILE A 219 -13.15 -0.36 -13.25
C ILE A 219 -14.23 0.71 -12.98
N GLN A 220 -14.76 1.34 -14.02
CA GLN A 220 -15.84 2.33 -13.88
C GLN A 220 -17.10 1.71 -13.27
N GLU A 221 -17.47 0.49 -13.65
CA GLU A 221 -18.59 -0.26 -13.05
C GLU A 221 -18.34 -0.51 -11.54
N LYS A 222 -17.14 -0.96 -11.15
CA LYS A 222 -16.78 -1.13 -9.73
C LYS A 222 -16.88 0.17 -8.95
N LEU A 223 -16.39 1.29 -9.51
CA LEU A 223 -16.48 2.61 -8.90
C LEU A 223 -17.96 3.06 -8.73
N GLN A 224 -18.80 2.83 -9.72
CA GLN A 224 -20.25 3.10 -9.62
C GLN A 224 -20.90 2.25 -8.52
N ASN A 225 -20.55 0.97 -8.43
CA ASN A 225 -21.05 0.09 -7.39
C ASN A 225 -20.60 0.53 -5.99
N ILE A 226 -19.37 1.04 -5.84
CA ILE A 226 -18.89 1.62 -4.56
C ILE A 226 -19.72 2.85 -4.17
N LEU A 227 -20.12 3.69 -5.12
CA LEU A 227 -20.99 4.86 -4.83
C LEU A 227 -22.38 4.45 -4.32
N MET A 228 -22.87 3.27 -4.70
CA MET A 228 -24.21 2.76 -4.32
C MET A 228 -24.23 2.08 -2.95
N ILE A 229 -23.07 1.77 -2.34
CA ILE A 229 -22.96 1.25 -0.97
C ILE A 229 -23.51 2.27 0.02
#